data_e78e6ab5683896dae47a0555b3b36aa5
#
_entry.id   e78e6ab5683896dae47a0555b3b36aa5
#
_cell.length_a   1.000
_cell.length_b   1.000
_cell.length_c   1.000
_cell.angle_alpha   90.00
_cell.angle_beta   90.00
_cell.angle_gamma   90.00
#
_symmetry.space_group_name_H-M   'P 1'
#
loop_
_entity.id
_entity.type
_entity.pdbx_description
1 polymer ?
#
loop_
_entity_poly.entity_id
_entity_poly.type
_entity_poly.pdbx_seq_one_letter_code
_entity_poly.pdbx_strand_id
1 'polypeptide(L)'
;MKKLFISLMAVLFSASVVAADSAIARITITGTTSGGSAQITLIENSSYSAGYDNGYDAPCNINLAEDLPKTLHIYSYIGANKYSTIATNNLDGLAVDFITNLLDDEYTMTFEVFTLAPSRTLDIYDLDENQRTDIDPSESYTFTANKGHNEIKDRFVINYVAYVTMVETNAYGLATFSYDQDLVAVEPEVNLYKGAIDGDHLDLTTVDYVKANEGAIVYGETNTTYHFAAGTGTSDFSGNELMAASAWTYPYANKDVYVLSGNMLHLYEGDVMKPNKAFLLVAKSSANPAPKHISMRFKTATGVENVQGEDTQCTKFMENGQVFIRRGNEVYNLQGQIVK
;
A
#
# COMPACT_ATOMS: atom_id res chain seq x y z
N MET A 1 7.18 33.90 39.72
CA MET A 1 7.97 32.86 39.03
C MET A 1 7.40 31.51 39.43
N LYS A 2 6.46 30.98 38.66
CA LYS A 2 5.92 29.62 38.84
C LYS A 2 6.70 28.69 37.91
N LYS A 3 7.45 27.76 38.48
CA LYS A 3 8.19 26.76 37.76
C LYS A 3 7.20 25.77 37.13
N LEU A 4 7.17 25.72 35.82
CA LEU A 4 6.47 24.71 35.03
C LEU A 4 7.24 23.39 35.22
N PHE A 5 6.66 22.46 35.96
CA PHE A 5 7.16 21.09 36.02
C PHE A 5 6.73 20.36 34.74
N ILE A 6 7.63 20.31 33.77
CA ILE A 6 7.54 19.36 32.68
C ILE A 6 7.92 18.01 33.28
N SER A 7 6.94 17.18 33.53
CA SER A 7 7.15 15.78 33.91
C SER A 7 7.64 15.03 32.65
N LEU A 8 8.94 15.01 32.46
CA LEU A 8 9.61 14.13 31.52
C LEU A 8 9.56 12.72 32.16
N MET A 9 8.50 11.97 31.88
CA MET A 9 8.46 10.56 32.22
C MET A 9 9.34 9.84 31.22
N ALA A 10 10.64 9.74 31.52
CA ALA A 10 11.55 8.85 30.85
C ALA A 10 11.13 7.42 31.22
N VAL A 11 10.38 6.77 30.34
CA VAL A 11 10.15 5.32 30.44
C VAL A 11 11.50 4.66 30.18
N LEU A 12 12.15 4.25 31.26
CA LEU A 12 13.34 3.41 31.22
C LEU A 12 12.89 2.02 30.73
N PHE A 13 12.98 1.80 29.42
CA PHE A 13 12.92 0.45 28.90
C PHE A 13 14.17 -0.30 29.36
N SER A 14 14.05 -1.13 30.39
CA SER A 14 14.99 -2.20 30.64
C SER A 14 14.98 -3.09 29.37
N ALA A 15 16.16 -3.39 28.83
CA ALA A 15 16.31 -4.30 27.70
C ALA A 15 15.89 -5.73 28.10
N SER A 16 14.58 -5.95 28.25
CA SER A 16 13.99 -7.27 28.25
C SER A 16 13.94 -7.74 26.80
N VAL A 17 14.28 -8.98 26.57
CA VAL A 17 14.19 -9.67 25.27
C VAL A 17 12.87 -9.28 24.63
N VAL A 18 12.92 -8.40 23.61
CA VAL A 18 11.77 -7.98 22.86
C VAL A 18 11.26 -9.22 22.15
N ALA A 19 10.03 -9.63 22.42
CA ALA A 19 9.43 -10.78 21.75
C ALA A 19 9.46 -10.53 20.23
N ALA A 20 9.63 -11.60 19.45
CA ALA A 20 9.79 -11.52 18.00
C ALA A 20 8.58 -10.84 17.27
N ASP A 21 7.46 -10.65 17.99
CA ASP A 21 6.20 -10.11 17.48
C ASP A 21 5.80 -8.79 18.17
N SER A 22 6.73 -7.93 18.54
CA SER A 22 6.42 -6.66 19.20
C SER A 22 6.60 -5.46 18.30
N ALA A 23 5.74 -4.45 18.46
CA ALA A 23 5.89 -3.13 17.88
C ALA A 23 5.81 -2.05 18.96
N ILE A 24 6.63 -1.03 18.86
CA ILE A 24 6.54 0.19 19.67
C ILE A 24 6.71 1.38 18.73
N ALA A 25 5.68 2.19 18.62
CA ALA A 25 5.69 3.37 17.78
C ALA A 25 5.04 4.56 18.48
N ARG A 26 5.34 5.77 18.02
CA ARG A 26 4.71 7.01 18.48
C ARG A 26 4.25 7.82 17.29
N ILE A 27 3.03 8.33 17.38
CA ILE A 27 2.45 9.28 16.45
C ILE A 27 2.37 10.62 17.15
N THR A 28 2.93 11.66 16.55
CA THR A 28 2.80 13.04 17.01
C THR A 28 1.95 13.81 16.01
N ILE A 29 0.85 14.40 16.46
CA ILE A 29 0.02 15.32 15.68
C ILE A 29 0.34 16.76 16.07
N THR A 30 0.51 17.64 15.09
CA THR A 30 0.85 19.05 15.30
C THR A 30 -0.03 19.94 14.42
N GLY A 31 -0.64 20.96 15.00
CA GLY A 31 -1.33 22.02 14.24
C GLY A 31 -0.33 22.90 13.52
N THR A 32 -0.46 23.04 12.21
CA THR A 32 0.55 23.68 11.34
C THR A 32 0.74 25.17 11.62
N THR A 33 -0.30 25.87 12.07
CA THR A 33 -0.28 27.31 12.37
C THR A 33 0.08 27.58 13.83
N SER A 34 -0.54 26.88 14.77
CA SER A 34 -0.37 27.12 16.21
C SER A 34 0.89 26.49 16.80
N GLY A 35 1.38 25.40 16.17
CA GLY A 35 2.46 24.56 16.71
C GLY A 35 2.03 23.75 17.94
N GLY A 36 0.74 23.76 18.32
CA GLY A 36 0.22 22.91 19.38
C GLY A 36 0.32 21.44 18.97
N SER A 37 0.84 20.58 19.85
CA SER A 37 1.08 19.17 19.51
C SER A 37 0.62 18.21 20.63
N ALA A 38 0.31 16.98 20.23
CA ALA A 38 -0.01 15.86 21.10
C ALA A 38 0.57 14.56 20.55
N GLN A 39 0.72 13.57 21.42
CA GLN A 39 1.33 12.29 21.09
C GLN A 39 0.49 11.11 21.58
N ILE A 40 0.46 10.04 20.80
CA ILE A 40 0.03 8.71 21.23
C ILE A 40 1.17 7.73 21.08
N THR A 41 1.33 6.82 22.04
CA THR A 41 2.27 5.70 21.96
C THR A 41 1.50 4.41 21.80
N LEU A 42 1.87 3.64 20.79
CA LEU A 42 1.28 2.36 20.42
C LEU A 42 2.27 1.25 20.80
N ILE A 43 1.82 0.25 21.53
CA ILE A 43 2.66 -0.88 21.97
C ILE A 43 1.91 -2.17 21.66
N GLU A 44 2.51 -3.04 20.84
CA GLU A 44 2.03 -4.40 20.68
C GLU A 44 2.99 -5.42 21.28
N ASN A 45 2.44 -6.34 22.03
CA ASN A 45 3.13 -7.51 22.52
C ASN A 45 2.10 -8.58 22.92
N SER A 46 2.35 -9.83 22.58
CA SER A 46 1.47 -10.95 22.88
C SER A 46 1.20 -11.17 24.39
N SER A 47 1.96 -10.54 25.27
CA SER A 47 1.76 -10.58 26.74
C SER A 47 0.72 -9.60 27.24
N TYR A 48 0.30 -8.63 26.42
CA TYR A 48 -0.75 -7.67 26.78
C TYR A 48 -2.14 -8.20 26.43
N SER A 49 -3.17 -7.54 26.92
CA SER A 49 -4.57 -7.87 26.65
C SER A 49 -5.17 -6.88 25.63
N ALA A 50 -6.38 -7.16 25.15
CA ALA A 50 -7.18 -6.18 24.42
C ALA A 50 -7.88 -5.19 25.37
N GLY A 51 -7.74 -5.36 26.69
CA GLY A 51 -8.29 -4.50 27.74
C GLY A 51 -7.22 -3.61 28.36
N TYR A 52 -7.56 -3.02 29.50
CA TYR A 52 -6.64 -2.15 30.24
C TYR A 52 -5.51 -2.95 30.92
N ASP A 53 -4.27 -2.64 30.56
CA ASP A 53 -3.06 -3.22 31.12
C ASP A 53 -2.38 -2.22 32.07
N ASN A 54 -2.52 -2.46 33.39
CA ASN A 54 -2.05 -1.57 34.43
C ASN A 54 -0.52 -1.36 34.37
N GLY A 55 -0.11 -0.09 34.36
CA GLY A 55 1.29 0.32 34.28
C GLY A 55 1.85 0.44 32.86
N TYR A 56 1.06 0.07 31.84
CA TYR A 56 1.43 0.19 30.42
C TYR A 56 0.50 1.16 29.68
N ASP A 57 -0.81 1.11 29.94
CA ASP A 57 -1.76 2.05 29.35
C ASP A 57 -1.79 3.36 30.15
N ALA A 58 -1.72 4.49 29.44
CA ALA A 58 -1.79 5.81 30.06
C ALA A 58 -3.09 6.53 29.65
N PRO A 59 -3.99 6.86 30.62
CA PRO A 59 -5.21 7.59 30.33
C PRO A 59 -4.94 8.94 29.65
N CYS A 60 -5.76 9.30 28.67
CA CYS A 60 -5.76 10.62 28.05
C CYS A 60 -6.72 11.54 28.82
N ASN A 61 -6.17 12.46 29.62
CA ASN A 61 -6.96 13.43 30.38
C ASN A 61 -7.29 14.63 29.49
N ILE A 62 -8.48 14.63 28.89
CA ILE A 62 -8.92 15.69 27.99
C ILE A 62 -9.51 16.83 28.79
N ASN A 63 -8.96 18.02 28.60
CA ASN A 63 -9.51 19.26 29.18
C ASN A 63 -9.53 20.35 28.09
N LEU A 64 -10.72 20.66 27.61
CA LEU A 64 -10.98 21.62 26.52
C LEU A 64 -11.80 22.82 27.02
N ALA A 65 -11.76 23.15 28.30
CA ALA A 65 -12.47 24.32 28.80
C ALA A 65 -12.04 25.59 28.05
N GLU A 66 -13.00 26.47 27.73
CA GLU A 66 -12.80 27.66 26.89
C GLU A 66 -11.75 28.63 27.44
N ASP A 67 -11.58 28.67 28.75
CA ASP A 67 -10.67 29.56 29.48
C ASP A 67 -9.25 29.00 29.57
N LEU A 68 -9.00 27.77 29.08
CA LEU A 68 -7.68 27.15 29.11
C LEU A 68 -6.89 27.45 27.85
N PRO A 69 -5.56 27.32 27.92
CA PRO A 69 -4.71 27.36 26.71
C PRO A 69 -5.21 26.40 25.66
N LYS A 70 -5.12 26.79 24.41
CA LYS A 70 -5.43 25.94 23.25
C LYS A 70 -4.70 24.63 23.38
N THR A 71 -5.42 23.52 23.27
CA THR A 71 -4.90 22.17 23.46
C THR A 71 -5.31 21.25 22.33
N LEU A 72 -4.52 20.22 22.15
CA LEU A 72 -4.72 19.12 21.23
C LEU A 72 -4.49 17.81 22.01
N HIS A 73 -5.32 16.83 21.79
CA HIS A 73 -5.17 15.50 22.36
C HIS A 73 -5.37 14.46 21.26
N ILE A 74 -4.46 13.50 21.18
CA ILE A 74 -4.56 12.31 20.35
C ILE A 74 -4.69 11.08 21.26
N TYR A 75 -5.55 10.15 20.91
CA TYR A 75 -5.89 9.03 21.78
C TYR A 75 -6.45 7.85 20.96
N SER A 76 -6.52 6.71 21.61
CA SER A 76 -7.30 5.56 21.19
C SER A 76 -8.15 5.07 22.36
N TYR A 77 -8.93 4.02 22.16
CA TYR A 77 -9.91 3.55 23.13
C TYR A 77 -9.57 2.20 23.72
N ILE A 78 -9.84 2.03 25.03
CA ILE A 78 -10.04 0.74 25.66
C ILE A 78 -11.44 0.79 26.32
N GLY A 79 -12.37 0.09 25.72
CA GLY A 79 -13.80 0.24 26.05
C GLY A 79 -14.30 1.64 25.75
N ALA A 80 -14.83 2.35 26.77
CA ALA A 80 -15.32 3.72 26.63
C ALA A 80 -14.27 4.79 27.02
N ASN A 81 -13.10 4.40 27.49
CA ASN A 81 -12.09 5.31 28.00
C ASN A 81 -11.02 5.61 26.95
N LYS A 82 -10.46 6.82 27.00
CA LYS A 82 -9.45 7.35 26.08
C LYS A 82 -8.06 7.24 26.68
N TYR A 83 -7.10 6.82 25.88
CA TYR A 83 -5.72 6.59 26.30
C TYR A 83 -4.73 7.22 25.31
N SER A 84 -3.68 7.84 25.82
CA SER A 84 -2.55 8.38 25.05
C SER A 84 -1.38 7.41 24.95
N THR A 85 -1.43 6.29 25.67
CA THR A 85 -0.58 5.12 25.47
C THR A 85 -1.48 3.89 25.50
N ILE A 86 -1.39 3.07 24.48
CA ILE A 86 -2.12 1.81 24.35
C ILE A 86 -1.10 0.68 24.28
N ALA A 87 -1.22 -0.27 25.21
CA ALA A 87 -0.53 -1.55 25.16
C ALA A 87 -1.54 -2.66 24.86
N THR A 88 -1.36 -3.38 23.78
CA THR A 88 -2.32 -4.39 23.32
C THR A 88 -1.61 -5.61 22.72
N ASN A 89 -2.34 -6.71 22.61
CA ASN A 89 -1.90 -7.88 21.89
C ASN A 89 -2.23 -7.83 20.38
N ASN A 90 -2.91 -6.80 19.93
CA ASN A 90 -3.22 -6.57 18.52
C ASN A 90 -3.41 -5.08 18.23
N LEU A 91 -2.53 -4.49 17.42
CA LEU A 91 -2.65 -3.12 16.93
C LEU A 91 -3.46 -3.02 15.63
N ASP A 92 -3.62 -4.12 14.91
CA ASP A 92 -4.31 -4.12 13.62
C ASP A 92 -5.80 -3.78 13.81
N GLY A 93 -6.27 -2.79 13.06
CA GLY A 93 -7.63 -2.26 13.18
C GLY A 93 -7.85 -1.28 14.34
N LEU A 94 -6.79 -0.85 15.05
CA LEU A 94 -6.92 0.10 16.15
C LEU A 94 -7.26 1.49 15.64
N ALA A 95 -8.39 2.06 16.07
CA ALA A 95 -8.76 3.44 15.76
C ALA A 95 -7.89 4.44 16.55
N VAL A 96 -7.45 5.50 15.88
CA VAL A 96 -6.75 6.64 16.48
C VAL A 96 -7.54 7.90 16.19
N ASP A 97 -7.97 8.55 17.27
CA ASP A 97 -8.78 9.75 17.20
C ASP A 97 -8.05 10.94 17.80
N PHE A 98 -8.53 12.14 17.52
CA PHE A 98 -8.03 13.32 18.21
C PHE A 98 -9.15 14.33 18.49
N ILE A 99 -8.90 15.19 19.47
CA ILE A 99 -9.79 16.30 19.82
C ILE A 99 -8.96 17.56 20.06
N THR A 100 -9.46 18.70 19.60
CA THR A 100 -8.72 19.95 19.69
C THR A 100 -9.65 21.15 19.91
N ASN A 101 -9.14 22.20 20.55
CA ASN A 101 -9.69 23.55 20.52
C ASN A 101 -8.73 24.55 19.86
N LEU A 102 -7.72 24.07 19.11
CA LEU A 102 -6.89 24.89 18.26
C LEU A 102 -7.71 25.52 17.13
N LEU A 103 -7.22 26.64 16.59
CA LEU A 103 -7.84 27.29 15.43
C LEU A 103 -7.18 26.90 14.12
N ASP A 104 -6.34 25.87 14.14
CA ASP A 104 -5.77 25.27 12.95
C ASP A 104 -6.83 24.57 12.12
N ASP A 105 -6.67 24.60 10.82
CA ASP A 105 -7.44 23.85 9.84
C ASP A 105 -6.60 22.77 9.16
N GLU A 106 -5.31 22.76 9.43
CA GLU A 106 -4.36 21.78 8.90
C GLU A 106 -3.51 21.22 10.03
N TYR A 107 -3.26 19.92 9.98
CA TYR A 107 -2.49 19.17 10.96
C TYR A 107 -1.50 18.26 10.25
N THR A 108 -0.32 18.09 10.85
CA THR A 108 0.70 17.15 10.37
C THR A 108 0.94 16.07 11.41
N MET A 109 0.92 14.82 10.98
CA MET A 109 1.40 13.67 11.74
C MET A 109 2.86 13.39 11.38
N THR A 110 3.66 13.13 12.42
CA THR A 110 5.03 12.61 12.30
C THR A 110 5.18 11.37 13.15
N PHE A 111 6.14 10.53 12.81
CA PHE A 111 6.24 9.17 13.33
C PHE A 111 7.61 8.89 13.94
N GLU A 112 7.63 8.08 15.01
CA GLU A 112 8.82 7.48 15.59
C GLU A 112 8.57 5.98 15.76
N VAL A 113 9.48 5.15 15.28
CA VAL A 113 9.43 3.69 15.47
C VAL A 113 10.60 3.28 16.36
N PHE A 114 10.30 2.73 17.53
CA PHE A 114 11.32 2.24 18.48
C PHE A 114 11.61 0.76 18.29
N THR A 115 10.58 0.01 17.90
CA THR A 115 10.67 -1.42 17.60
C THR A 115 9.60 -1.78 16.60
N LEU A 116 9.95 -2.60 15.60
CA LEU A 116 9.03 -3.21 14.66
C LEU A 116 9.46 -4.66 14.45
N ALA A 117 8.55 -5.60 14.59
CA ALA A 117 8.82 -6.99 14.34
C ALA A 117 9.21 -7.19 12.86
N PRO A 118 10.20 -8.04 12.57
CA PRO A 118 10.55 -8.38 11.20
C PRO A 118 9.35 -9.02 10.49
N SER A 119 9.20 -8.77 9.19
CA SER A 119 8.09 -9.27 8.37
C SER A 119 6.69 -8.78 8.81
N ARG A 120 6.64 -7.55 9.32
CA ARG A 120 5.37 -6.82 9.55
C ARG A 120 5.46 -5.40 9.01
N THR A 121 4.34 -4.90 8.50
CA THR A 121 4.15 -3.48 8.17
C THR A 121 3.38 -2.79 9.29
N LEU A 122 3.67 -1.52 9.50
CA LEU A 122 2.93 -0.66 10.42
C LEU A 122 2.63 0.65 9.71
N ASP A 123 1.36 0.95 9.51
CA ASP A 123 0.91 2.16 8.85
C ASP A 123 -0.35 2.74 9.49
N ILE A 124 -0.65 3.98 9.14
CA ILE A 124 -1.89 4.66 9.47
C ILE A 124 -2.70 4.90 8.19
N TYR A 125 -3.97 4.56 8.22
CA TYR A 125 -4.89 4.74 7.11
C TYR A 125 -5.92 5.82 7.42
N ASP A 126 -5.99 6.85 6.59
CA ASP A 126 -7.01 7.89 6.64
C ASP A 126 -8.21 7.46 5.81
N LEU A 127 -9.32 7.14 6.48
CA LEU A 127 -10.55 6.67 5.84
C LEU A 127 -11.26 7.77 5.03
N ASP A 128 -11.09 9.04 5.39
CA ASP A 128 -11.72 10.16 4.69
C ASP A 128 -11.03 10.47 3.37
N GLU A 129 -9.70 10.44 3.35
CA GLU A 129 -8.90 10.72 2.16
C GLU A 129 -8.54 9.45 1.37
N ASN A 130 -8.87 8.27 1.91
CA ASN A 130 -8.49 6.96 1.35
C ASN A 130 -6.98 6.86 1.11
N GLN A 131 -6.21 7.35 2.09
CA GLN A 131 -4.75 7.43 2.01
C GLN A 131 -4.09 6.64 3.13
N ARG A 132 -3.07 5.87 2.74
CA ARG A 132 -2.18 5.13 3.62
C ARG A 132 -0.85 5.86 3.77
N THR A 133 -0.31 5.88 4.97
CA THR A 133 1.03 6.43 5.25
C THR A 133 1.77 5.49 6.18
N ASP A 134 2.96 5.06 5.81
CA ASP A 134 3.80 4.21 6.64
C ASP A 134 4.19 4.95 7.92
N ILE A 135 4.11 4.28 9.06
CA ILE A 135 4.62 4.80 10.33
C ILE A 135 6.14 4.59 10.33
N ASP A 136 6.83 5.52 9.69
CA ASP A 136 8.28 5.56 9.53
C ASP A 136 8.81 6.97 9.86
N PRO A 137 9.97 7.11 10.53
CA PRO A 137 10.51 8.43 10.90
C PRO A 137 10.85 9.35 9.72
N SER A 138 10.99 8.82 8.51
CA SER A 138 11.22 9.61 7.29
C SER A 138 9.93 10.12 6.65
N GLU A 139 8.78 9.61 7.07
CA GLU A 139 7.46 9.94 6.53
C GLU A 139 6.72 10.97 7.39
N SER A 140 5.77 11.64 6.78
CA SER A 140 4.82 12.53 7.46
C SER A 140 3.51 12.59 6.69
N TYR A 141 2.41 12.81 7.40
CA TYR A 141 1.10 12.92 6.80
C TYR A 141 0.42 14.23 7.19
N THR A 142 0.01 15.04 6.21
CA THR A 142 -0.70 16.30 6.42
C THR A 142 -2.14 16.18 5.95
N PHE A 143 -3.07 16.61 6.79
CA PHE A 143 -4.50 16.53 6.50
C PHE A 143 -5.25 17.77 7.04
N THR A 144 -6.45 18.02 6.52
CA THR A 144 -7.31 19.11 6.95
C THR A 144 -8.35 18.63 7.96
N ALA A 145 -8.67 19.50 8.92
CA ALA A 145 -9.76 19.31 9.86
C ALA A 145 -10.44 20.64 10.17
N ASN A 146 -11.67 20.61 10.68
CA ASN A 146 -12.39 21.83 11.00
C ASN A 146 -11.73 22.60 12.16
N LYS A 147 -11.77 23.93 12.11
CA LYS A 147 -11.25 24.80 13.18
C LYS A 147 -12.07 24.73 14.46
N GLY A 148 -11.39 24.88 15.58
CA GLY A 148 -12.04 25.04 16.88
C GLY A 148 -12.36 23.72 17.60
N HIS A 149 -13.35 23.75 18.49
CA HIS A 149 -13.79 22.57 19.24
C HIS A 149 -14.26 21.46 18.31
N ASN A 150 -13.36 20.53 18.02
CA ASN A 150 -13.62 19.47 17.08
C ASN A 150 -13.04 18.15 17.59
N GLU A 151 -13.86 17.12 17.58
CA GLU A 151 -13.43 15.76 17.84
C GLU A 151 -13.52 15.00 16.51
N ILE A 152 -12.39 14.51 16.02
CA ILE A 152 -12.29 13.70 14.81
C ILE A 152 -12.26 12.25 15.27
N LYS A 153 -13.28 11.50 14.90
CA LYS A 153 -13.48 10.10 15.26
C LYS A 153 -13.58 9.24 14.03
N ASP A 154 -13.17 7.98 14.19
CA ASP A 154 -13.33 6.93 13.21
C ASP A 154 -12.71 7.28 11.84
N ARG A 155 -11.70 8.18 11.83
CA ARG A 155 -11.03 8.61 10.61
C ARG A 155 -9.72 7.86 10.39
N PHE A 156 -8.96 7.62 11.46
CA PHE A 156 -7.65 7.00 11.34
C PHE A 156 -7.64 5.60 11.93
N VAL A 157 -7.07 4.66 11.19
CA VAL A 157 -6.95 3.26 11.62
C VAL A 157 -5.50 2.82 11.47
N ILE A 158 -4.98 2.14 12.48
CA ILE A 158 -3.66 1.50 12.44
C ILE A 158 -3.79 0.16 11.73
N ASN A 159 -2.94 -0.10 10.75
CA ASN A 159 -2.75 -1.42 10.18
C ASN A 159 -1.40 -1.97 10.65
N TYR A 160 -1.41 -3.15 11.21
CA TYR A 160 -0.21 -3.87 11.63
C TYR A 160 -0.26 -5.30 11.16
N VAL A 161 0.23 -5.54 9.96
CA VAL A 161 0.00 -6.77 9.20
C VAL A 161 1.29 -7.55 9.00
N ALA A 162 1.23 -8.85 9.26
CA ALA A 162 2.34 -9.76 8.94
C ALA A 162 2.38 -10.04 7.42
N TYR A 163 3.58 -10.05 6.84
CA TYR A 163 3.79 -10.47 5.46
C TYR A 163 4.77 -11.64 5.37
N VAL A 164 4.68 -12.38 4.28
CA VAL A 164 5.52 -13.56 4.00
C VAL A 164 6.66 -13.19 3.05
N THR A 165 6.38 -12.31 2.11
CA THR A 165 7.32 -11.89 1.07
C THR A 165 6.98 -10.51 0.54
N MET A 166 7.89 -9.92 -0.24
CA MET A 166 7.71 -8.61 -0.85
C MET A 166 8.13 -8.62 -2.31
N VAL A 167 7.55 -7.71 -3.09
CA VAL A 167 7.79 -7.54 -4.52
C VAL A 167 8.00 -6.06 -4.82
N GLU A 168 9.10 -5.74 -5.47
CA GLU A 168 9.39 -4.39 -5.95
C GLU A 168 8.96 -4.25 -7.42
N THR A 169 8.15 -3.23 -7.71
CA THR A 169 7.79 -2.83 -9.07
C THR A 169 8.94 -2.06 -9.74
N ASN A 170 8.99 -2.12 -11.06
CA ASN A 170 9.98 -1.38 -11.83
C ASN A 170 9.54 0.08 -12.10
N ALA A 171 10.32 0.81 -12.92
CA ALA A 171 10.02 2.19 -13.33
C ALA A 171 8.70 2.37 -14.12
N TYR A 172 8.00 1.29 -14.46
CA TYR A 172 6.68 1.29 -15.10
C TYR A 172 5.57 0.81 -14.17
N GLY A 173 5.88 0.63 -12.87
CA GLY A 173 4.94 0.10 -11.89
C GLY A 173 4.65 -1.39 -12.02
N LEU A 174 5.49 -2.16 -12.73
CA LEU A 174 5.25 -3.56 -13.06
C LEU A 174 6.28 -4.49 -12.41
N ALA A 175 5.81 -5.65 -11.95
CA ALA A 175 6.66 -6.78 -11.59
C ALA A 175 6.02 -8.10 -12.01
N THR A 176 6.85 -9.16 -12.16
CA THR A 176 6.36 -10.53 -12.24
C THR A 176 6.56 -11.20 -10.89
N PHE A 177 5.59 -12.02 -10.49
CA PHE A 177 5.62 -12.66 -9.19
C PHE A 177 5.04 -14.07 -9.23
N SER A 178 5.58 -14.95 -8.43
CA SER A 178 5.04 -16.27 -8.12
C SER A 178 5.50 -16.71 -6.74
N TYR A 179 4.74 -17.58 -6.10
CA TYR A 179 5.11 -18.14 -4.80
C TYR A 179 4.57 -19.56 -4.65
N ASP A 180 5.04 -20.30 -3.63
CA ASP A 180 4.69 -21.70 -3.40
C ASP A 180 3.42 -21.87 -2.56
N GLN A 181 2.84 -20.78 -2.06
CA GLN A 181 1.56 -20.73 -1.35
C GLN A 181 0.67 -19.60 -1.86
N ASP A 182 -0.62 -19.64 -1.51
CA ASP A 182 -1.57 -18.57 -1.84
C ASP A 182 -1.25 -17.31 -1.03
N LEU A 183 -1.20 -16.16 -1.72
CA LEU A 183 -0.85 -14.87 -1.12
C LEU A 183 -1.83 -13.78 -1.54
N VAL A 184 -2.18 -12.91 -0.60
CA VAL A 184 -2.91 -11.66 -0.85
C VAL A 184 -1.98 -10.46 -0.68
N ALA A 185 -2.21 -9.38 -1.42
CA ALA A 185 -1.50 -8.14 -1.21
C ALA A 185 -1.93 -7.50 0.11
N VAL A 186 -0.98 -6.95 0.85
CA VAL A 186 -1.25 -6.18 2.08
C VAL A 186 -1.76 -4.79 1.72
N GLU A 187 -1.17 -4.18 0.69
CA GLU A 187 -1.53 -2.85 0.22
C GLU A 187 -2.71 -2.92 -0.75
N PRO A 188 -3.82 -2.19 -0.50
CA PRO A 188 -5.02 -2.24 -1.33
C PRO A 188 -4.85 -1.58 -2.71
N GLU A 189 -3.87 -0.70 -2.88
CA GLU A 189 -3.59 0.01 -4.14
C GLU A 189 -2.88 -0.87 -5.18
N VAL A 190 -2.33 -2.02 -4.80
CA VAL A 190 -1.71 -2.93 -5.76
C VAL A 190 -2.75 -3.75 -6.51
N ASN A 191 -2.56 -3.88 -7.80
CA ASN A 191 -3.40 -4.70 -8.64
C ASN A 191 -2.65 -5.95 -9.10
N LEU A 192 -3.33 -7.08 -9.07
CA LEU A 192 -2.80 -8.38 -9.47
C LEU A 192 -3.51 -8.88 -10.73
N TYR A 193 -2.73 -9.50 -11.63
CA TYR A 193 -3.26 -10.00 -12.88
C TYR A 193 -2.75 -11.39 -13.21
N LYS A 194 -3.63 -12.25 -13.69
CA LYS A 194 -3.29 -13.43 -14.48
C LYS A 194 -3.16 -13.04 -15.95
N GLY A 195 -2.44 -13.83 -16.75
CA GLY A 195 -2.23 -13.55 -18.16
C GLY A 195 -2.57 -14.70 -19.08
N ALA A 196 -3.16 -14.41 -20.23
CA ALA A 196 -3.42 -15.36 -21.29
C ALA A 196 -3.02 -14.76 -22.66
N ILE A 197 -2.38 -15.55 -23.54
CA ILE A 197 -1.99 -15.09 -24.88
C ILE A 197 -3.24 -14.95 -25.75
N ASP A 198 -3.35 -13.79 -26.38
CA ASP A 198 -4.32 -13.55 -27.46
C ASP A 198 -3.59 -12.92 -28.67
N GLY A 199 -3.31 -13.74 -29.67
CA GLY A 199 -2.52 -13.33 -30.82
C GLY A 199 -1.07 -12.99 -30.46
N ASP A 200 -0.70 -11.73 -30.58
CA ASP A 200 0.62 -11.16 -30.29
C ASP A 200 0.71 -10.41 -28.96
N HIS A 201 -0.34 -10.49 -28.14
CA HIS A 201 -0.45 -9.82 -26.86
C HIS A 201 -0.65 -10.82 -25.72
N LEU A 202 -0.25 -10.41 -24.51
CA LEU A 202 -0.67 -11.02 -23.24
C LEU A 202 -1.82 -10.21 -22.66
N ASP A 203 -3.00 -10.79 -22.65
CA ASP A 203 -4.19 -10.23 -22.03
C ASP A 203 -4.15 -10.43 -20.54
N LEU A 204 -4.20 -9.33 -19.79
CA LEU A 204 -4.16 -9.31 -18.33
C LEU A 204 -5.57 -9.17 -17.75
N THR A 205 -5.97 -10.14 -16.93
CA THR A 205 -7.25 -10.14 -16.21
C THR A 205 -7.00 -10.02 -14.72
N THR A 206 -7.68 -9.08 -14.06
CA THR A 206 -7.54 -8.82 -12.62
C THR A 206 -7.87 -10.07 -11.80
N VAL A 207 -7.07 -10.28 -10.75
CA VAL A 207 -7.28 -11.31 -9.72
C VAL A 207 -7.11 -10.67 -8.33
N ASP A 208 -7.68 -11.29 -7.29
CA ASP A 208 -7.67 -10.77 -5.91
C ASP A 208 -6.59 -11.41 -5.02
N TYR A 209 -5.82 -12.36 -5.56
CA TYR A 209 -4.71 -13.00 -4.87
C TYR A 209 -3.71 -13.58 -5.88
N VAL A 210 -2.56 -14.05 -5.42
CA VAL A 210 -1.60 -14.85 -6.19
C VAL A 210 -1.75 -16.28 -5.77
N LYS A 211 -2.17 -17.14 -6.70
CA LYS A 211 -2.39 -18.57 -6.44
C LYS A 211 -1.06 -19.32 -6.35
N ALA A 212 -0.97 -20.26 -5.42
CA ALA A 212 0.21 -21.11 -5.23
C ALA A 212 0.67 -21.75 -6.54
N ASN A 213 1.98 -21.63 -6.84
CA ASN A 213 2.62 -22.17 -8.03
C ASN A 213 2.09 -21.64 -9.38
N GLU A 214 1.38 -20.52 -9.37
CA GLU A 214 0.96 -19.79 -10.56
C GLU A 214 1.77 -18.49 -10.70
N GLY A 215 1.94 -18.03 -11.94
CA GLY A 215 2.55 -16.74 -12.22
C GLY A 215 1.52 -15.61 -12.19
N ALA A 216 1.93 -14.43 -11.76
CA ALA A 216 1.12 -13.21 -11.79
C ALA A 216 1.94 -12.01 -12.25
N ILE A 217 1.25 -10.99 -12.77
CA ILE A 217 1.76 -9.63 -12.91
C ILE A 217 1.25 -8.81 -11.73
N VAL A 218 2.17 -8.09 -11.10
CA VAL A 218 1.90 -7.09 -10.07
C VAL A 218 1.98 -5.71 -10.73
N TYR A 219 0.98 -4.87 -10.50
CA TYR A 219 0.94 -3.50 -11.01
C TYR A 219 0.55 -2.53 -9.90
N GLY A 220 1.34 -1.50 -9.72
CA GLY A 220 1.17 -0.45 -8.73
C GLY A 220 2.00 0.78 -9.05
N GLU A 221 2.39 1.54 -8.05
CA GLU A 221 3.30 2.68 -8.21
C GLU A 221 4.69 2.24 -8.68
N THR A 222 5.41 3.17 -9.29
CA THR A 222 6.75 2.90 -9.85
C THR A 222 7.81 2.81 -8.77
N ASN A 223 8.70 1.81 -8.88
CA ASN A 223 9.81 1.58 -7.95
C ASN A 223 9.35 1.46 -6.47
N THR A 224 8.19 0.85 -6.27
CA THR A 224 7.56 0.70 -4.95
C THR A 224 7.58 -0.77 -4.52
N THR A 225 7.87 -1.01 -3.25
CA THR A 225 7.83 -2.34 -2.66
C THR A 225 6.45 -2.60 -2.08
N TYR A 226 5.84 -3.72 -2.47
CA TYR A 226 4.56 -4.22 -1.95
C TYR A 226 4.76 -5.49 -1.17
N HIS A 227 3.98 -5.66 -0.10
CA HIS A 227 4.06 -6.80 0.80
C HIS A 227 2.92 -7.78 0.54
N PHE A 228 3.21 -9.06 0.73
CA PHE A 228 2.26 -10.14 0.50
C PHE A 228 2.13 -11.02 1.74
N ALA A 229 0.90 -11.15 2.24
CA ALA A 229 0.55 -11.99 3.37
C ALA A 229 0.00 -13.35 2.91
N ALA A 230 0.11 -14.36 3.76
CA ALA A 230 -0.56 -15.64 3.52
C ALA A 230 -2.07 -15.43 3.50
N GLY A 231 -2.73 -15.88 2.43
CA GLY A 231 -4.17 -15.72 2.27
C GLY A 231 -4.61 -16.18 0.90
N THR A 232 -5.91 -16.45 0.74
CA THR A 232 -6.52 -16.90 -0.50
C THR A 232 -7.67 -15.98 -0.90
N GLY A 233 -7.86 -15.80 -2.21
CA GLY A 233 -8.97 -15.05 -2.78
C GLY A 233 -10.00 -15.94 -3.44
N THR A 234 -10.86 -15.32 -4.23
CA THR A 234 -11.96 -15.98 -4.94
C THR A 234 -11.77 -16.07 -6.45
N SER A 235 -10.74 -15.42 -6.98
CA SER A 235 -10.46 -15.37 -8.42
C SER A 235 -10.17 -16.76 -9.00
N ASP A 236 -10.72 -17.02 -10.18
CA ASP A 236 -10.40 -18.19 -10.98
C ASP A 236 -9.12 -17.99 -11.76
N PHE A 237 -8.14 -18.89 -11.60
CA PHE A 237 -6.89 -18.93 -12.36
C PHE A 237 -6.93 -19.81 -13.61
N SER A 238 -8.08 -20.37 -13.98
CA SER A 238 -8.21 -21.13 -15.22
C SER A 238 -7.78 -20.26 -16.43
N GLY A 239 -7.01 -20.87 -17.34
CA GLY A 239 -6.48 -20.18 -18.51
C GLY A 239 -5.32 -19.21 -18.22
N ASN A 240 -4.74 -19.22 -17.02
CA ASN A 240 -3.49 -18.49 -16.77
C ASN A 240 -2.33 -19.19 -17.49
N GLU A 241 -1.59 -18.46 -18.30
CA GLU A 241 -0.41 -18.95 -19.03
C GLU A 241 0.91 -18.42 -18.48
N LEU A 242 0.84 -17.57 -17.45
CA LEU A 242 2.02 -17.15 -16.71
C LEU A 242 2.49 -18.29 -15.79
N MET A 243 3.70 -18.74 -16.02
CA MET A 243 4.34 -19.83 -15.27
C MET A 243 5.08 -19.30 -14.06
N ALA A 244 5.07 -20.09 -12.98
CA ALA A 244 5.83 -19.79 -11.77
C ALA A 244 7.29 -20.26 -11.89
N ALA A 245 8.23 -19.42 -11.44
CA ALA A 245 9.59 -19.81 -11.12
C ALA A 245 9.73 -19.88 -9.59
N SER A 246 9.16 -20.91 -8.96
CA SER A 246 9.23 -21.12 -7.51
C SER A 246 10.62 -21.50 -7.01
N ALA A 247 11.49 -21.96 -7.90
CA ALA A 247 12.92 -22.25 -7.68
C ALA A 247 13.74 -21.71 -8.86
N TRP A 248 15.05 -21.83 -8.80
CA TRP A 248 15.91 -21.53 -9.93
C TRP A 248 15.51 -22.40 -11.13
N THR A 249 14.99 -21.78 -12.19
CA THR A 249 14.38 -22.46 -13.33
C THR A 249 15.23 -22.23 -14.57
N TYR A 250 15.58 -23.32 -15.27
CA TYR A 250 16.31 -23.27 -16.53
C TYR A 250 15.34 -23.11 -17.71
N PRO A 251 15.78 -22.40 -18.78
CA PRO A 251 14.99 -22.27 -19.99
C PRO A 251 14.59 -23.61 -20.58
N TYR A 252 13.40 -23.69 -21.14
CA TYR A 252 12.83 -24.89 -21.73
C TYR A 252 13.38 -25.09 -23.17
N ALA A 253 13.96 -26.23 -23.45
CA ALA A 253 14.66 -26.50 -24.73
C ALA A 253 13.81 -26.30 -25.99
N ASN A 254 12.50 -26.55 -25.92
CA ASN A 254 11.56 -26.49 -27.03
C ASN A 254 10.51 -25.41 -26.92
N LYS A 255 10.77 -24.38 -26.06
CA LYS A 255 9.88 -23.27 -25.83
C LYS A 255 10.65 -21.97 -25.93
N ASP A 256 9.98 -20.93 -26.35
CA ASP A 256 10.42 -19.56 -26.18
C ASP A 256 9.94 -19.05 -24.85
N VAL A 257 10.87 -18.51 -24.08
CA VAL A 257 10.62 -18.00 -22.74
C VAL A 257 10.59 -16.48 -22.81
N TYR A 258 9.57 -15.87 -22.22
CA TYR A 258 9.48 -14.41 -22.15
C TYR A 258 9.44 -13.97 -20.69
N VAL A 259 10.21 -12.94 -20.39
CA VAL A 259 10.30 -12.32 -19.05
C VAL A 259 9.99 -10.83 -19.13
N LEU A 260 9.48 -10.28 -18.06
CA LEU A 260 9.20 -8.85 -17.95
C LEU A 260 10.51 -8.04 -17.99
N SER A 261 10.56 -7.08 -18.92
CA SER A 261 11.59 -6.05 -19.00
C SER A 261 10.95 -4.74 -19.43
N GLY A 262 11.07 -3.71 -18.59
CA GLY A 262 10.32 -2.48 -18.80
C GLY A 262 8.81 -2.70 -18.67
N ASN A 263 8.06 -2.38 -19.72
CA ASN A 263 6.59 -2.52 -19.78
C ASN A 263 6.10 -3.66 -20.69
N MET A 264 6.99 -4.54 -21.14
CA MET A 264 6.70 -5.64 -22.05
C MET A 264 7.36 -6.94 -21.60
N LEU A 265 6.91 -8.06 -22.14
CA LEU A 265 7.61 -9.33 -22.01
C LEU A 265 8.59 -9.48 -23.17
N HIS A 266 9.86 -9.68 -22.86
CA HIS A 266 10.94 -9.86 -23.84
C HIS A 266 11.39 -11.31 -23.93
N LEU A 267 11.76 -11.75 -25.13
CA LEU A 267 12.39 -13.05 -25.35
C LEU A 267 13.64 -13.18 -24.46
N TYR A 268 13.66 -14.21 -23.64
CA TYR A 268 14.71 -14.44 -22.67
C TYR A 268 15.80 -15.33 -23.25
N GLU A 269 17.01 -14.80 -23.31
CA GLU A 269 18.20 -15.51 -23.83
C GLU A 269 19.18 -15.89 -22.70
N GLY A 270 18.75 -15.74 -21.44
CA GLY A 270 19.59 -16.05 -20.29
C GLY A 270 19.58 -17.53 -19.91
N ASP A 271 20.51 -17.90 -19.03
CA ASP A 271 20.74 -19.30 -18.64
C ASP A 271 19.76 -19.80 -17.58
N VAL A 272 19.30 -18.92 -16.68
CA VAL A 272 18.49 -19.32 -15.53
C VAL A 272 17.61 -18.18 -14.99
N MET A 273 16.36 -18.47 -14.66
CA MET A 273 15.42 -17.53 -14.04
C MET A 273 15.46 -17.62 -12.52
N LYS A 274 15.42 -16.46 -11.88
CA LYS A 274 15.40 -16.35 -10.40
C LYS A 274 14.07 -16.90 -9.84
N PRO A 275 14.10 -17.44 -8.62
CA PRO A 275 12.87 -17.84 -7.92
C PRO A 275 11.94 -16.65 -7.67
N ASN A 276 10.68 -16.95 -7.40
CA ASN A 276 9.60 -16.01 -7.11
C ASN A 276 9.32 -15.01 -8.25
N LYS A 277 9.71 -15.36 -9.49
CA LYS A 277 9.35 -14.61 -10.70
C LYS A 277 8.33 -15.38 -11.52
N ALA A 278 7.56 -14.67 -12.34
CA ALA A 278 6.73 -15.30 -13.36
C ALA A 278 7.31 -15.04 -14.75
N PHE A 279 7.01 -15.96 -15.64
CA PHE A 279 7.43 -15.92 -17.04
C PHE A 279 6.36 -16.55 -17.94
N LEU A 280 6.45 -16.30 -19.24
CA LEU A 280 5.54 -16.87 -20.22
C LEU A 280 6.28 -17.89 -21.08
N LEU A 281 5.62 -19.01 -21.39
CA LEU A 281 6.12 -20.04 -22.30
C LEU A 281 5.31 -20.05 -23.59
N VAL A 282 5.99 -19.82 -24.72
CA VAL A 282 5.40 -19.92 -26.04
C VAL A 282 6.01 -21.10 -26.82
N ALA A 283 5.18 -21.87 -27.49
CA ALA A 283 5.69 -22.97 -28.30
C ALA A 283 6.58 -22.45 -29.45
N LYS A 284 7.79 -22.99 -29.61
CA LYS A 284 8.64 -22.66 -30.77
C LYS A 284 7.93 -23.04 -32.05
N SER A 285 7.84 -22.09 -32.98
CA SER A 285 7.34 -22.33 -34.32
C SER A 285 8.51 -22.47 -35.28
N SER A 286 8.54 -23.55 -36.04
CA SER A 286 9.53 -23.72 -37.13
C SER A 286 9.22 -22.84 -38.34
N ALA A 287 8.00 -22.31 -38.44
CA ALA A 287 7.54 -21.52 -39.57
C ALA A 287 7.77 -20.01 -39.40
N ASN A 288 7.73 -19.52 -38.17
CA ASN A 288 7.93 -18.11 -37.86
C ASN A 288 8.91 -17.94 -36.68
N PRO A 289 9.90 -17.06 -36.79
CA PRO A 289 10.75 -16.72 -35.65
C PRO A 289 9.89 -16.12 -34.53
N ALA A 290 10.25 -16.43 -33.28
CA ALA A 290 9.61 -15.85 -32.11
C ALA A 290 9.66 -14.32 -32.14
N PRO A 291 8.60 -13.60 -31.82
CA PRO A 291 8.66 -12.15 -31.66
C PRO A 291 9.67 -11.79 -30.56
N LYS A 292 10.39 -10.69 -30.74
CA LYS A 292 11.37 -10.25 -29.74
C LYS A 292 10.71 -9.80 -28.43
N HIS A 293 9.47 -9.40 -28.51
CA HIS A 293 8.66 -8.93 -27.35
C HIS A 293 7.19 -9.24 -27.56
N ILE A 294 6.46 -9.35 -26.44
CA ILE A 294 5.02 -9.51 -26.36
C ILE A 294 4.51 -8.34 -25.54
N SER A 295 3.59 -7.55 -26.09
CA SER A 295 2.95 -6.46 -25.38
C SER A 295 1.87 -6.98 -24.43
N MET A 296 1.55 -6.21 -23.38
CA MET A 296 0.52 -6.54 -22.40
C MET A 296 -0.70 -5.63 -22.57
N ARG A 297 -1.90 -6.22 -22.47
CA ARG A 297 -3.17 -5.48 -22.51
C ARG A 297 -3.94 -5.73 -21.21
N PHE A 298 -4.28 -4.67 -20.50
CA PHE A 298 -5.13 -4.77 -19.31
C PHE A 298 -6.60 -4.86 -19.72
N LYS A 299 -7.24 -6.01 -19.47
CA LYS A 299 -8.67 -6.18 -19.67
C LYS A 299 -9.40 -5.53 -18.48
N THR A 300 -10.07 -4.42 -18.73
CA THR A 300 -11.00 -3.85 -17.75
C THR A 300 -12.33 -4.62 -17.80
N ALA A 301 -12.97 -4.81 -16.66
CA ALA A 301 -14.27 -5.48 -16.56
C ALA A 301 -15.40 -4.81 -17.36
N THR A 302 -15.16 -3.63 -17.93
CA THR A 302 -16.09 -2.83 -18.70
C THR A 302 -15.89 -2.91 -20.22
N GLY A 303 -15.00 -3.78 -20.73
CA GLY A 303 -14.79 -3.96 -22.18
C GLY A 303 -14.15 -2.77 -22.89
N VAL A 304 -13.59 -1.81 -22.17
CA VAL A 304 -12.79 -0.72 -22.73
C VAL A 304 -11.32 -1.16 -22.72
N GLU A 305 -10.82 -1.57 -23.89
CA GLU A 305 -9.42 -1.93 -24.07
C GLU A 305 -8.54 -0.71 -23.87
N ASN A 306 -7.72 -0.68 -22.80
CA ASN A 306 -6.61 0.25 -22.72
C ASN A 306 -5.48 -0.29 -23.58
N VAL A 307 -5.45 0.14 -24.83
CA VAL A 307 -4.34 -0.13 -25.74
C VAL A 307 -3.17 0.78 -25.33
N GLN A 308 -2.24 0.26 -24.55
CA GLN A 308 -0.89 0.83 -24.50
C GLN A 308 -0.10 0.32 -25.71
N GLY A 309 -0.39 0.89 -26.88
CA GLY A 309 0.41 0.72 -28.09
C GLY A 309 1.27 1.94 -28.31
N GLU A 310 2.49 1.69 -28.76
CA GLU A 310 3.53 2.62 -29.19
C GLU A 310 3.10 4.08 -29.37
N ASP A 311 3.74 4.97 -28.58
CA ASP A 311 4.03 6.40 -28.84
C ASP A 311 3.06 7.21 -29.73
N THR A 312 1.76 7.13 -29.48
CA THR A 312 0.84 8.15 -29.92
C THR A 312 0.39 8.93 -28.69
N GLN A 313 1.07 10.04 -28.39
CA GLN A 313 0.65 10.99 -27.37
C GLN A 313 -0.83 11.29 -27.54
N CYS A 314 -1.65 10.73 -26.63
CA CYS A 314 -3.06 11.15 -26.53
C CYS A 314 -3.07 12.50 -25.83
N THR A 315 -3.43 13.56 -26.55
CA THR A 315 -3.54 14.90 -25.98
C THR A 315 -5.01 15.26 -25.79
N LYS A 316 -5.40 15.52 -24.56
CA LYS A 316 -6.74 16.05 -24.23
C LYS A 316 -6.72 17.57 -24.36
N PHE A 317 -7.61 18.15 -25.13
CA PHE A 317 -7.72 19.60 -25.31
C PHE A 317 -9.19 20.05 -25.34
N MET A 318 -9.40 21.33 -25.14
CA MET A 318 -10.73 21.94 -25.16
C MET A 318 -10.82 22.91 -26.34
N GLU A 319 -11.85 22.77 -27.17
CA GLU A 319 -12.15 23.67 -28.28
C GLU A 319 -13.66 24.01 -28.24
N ASN A 320 -14.01 25.28 -28.28
CA ASN A 320 -15.41 25.78 -28.21
C ASN A 320 -16.21 25.23 -27.01
N GLY A 321 -15.58 25.03 -25.85
CA GLY A 321 -16.22 24.52 -24.63
C GLY A 321 -16.47 23.00 -24.62
N GLN A 322 -16.01 22.29 -25.63
CA GLN A 322 -16.07 20.83 -25.69
C GLN A 322 -14.70 20.19 -25.53
N VAL A 323 -14.65 19.03 -24.87
CA VAL A 323 -13.43 18.26 -24.66
C VAL A 323 -13.23 17.29 -25.79
N PHE A 324 -12.03 17.30 -26.39
CA PHE A 324 -11.59 16.39 -27.43
C PHE A 324 -10.33 15.64 -27.02
N ILE A 325 -10.12 14.46 -27.61
CA ILE A 325 -8.93 13.63 -27.47
C ILE A 325 -8.28 13.51 -28.84
N ARG A 326 -7.04 13.98 -28.96
CA ARG A 326 -6.23 13.77 -30.17
C ARG A 326 -5.37 12.53 -30.00
N ARG A 327 -5.42 11.63 -30.96
CA ARG A 327 -4.56 10.45 -31.08
C ARG A 327 -3.91 10.44 -32.46
N GLY A 328 -2.63 10.77 -32.51
CA GLY A 328 -1.99 11.00 -33.79
C GLY A 328 -2.63 12.13 -34.59
N ASN A 329 -3.10 11.85 -35.79
CA ASN A 329 -3.77 12.81 -36.67
C ASN A 329 -5.29 12.84 -36.50
N GLU A 330 -5.86 11.97 -35.68
CA GLU A 330 -7.31 11.88 -35.50
C GLU A 330 -7.76 12.56 -34.20
N VAL A 331 -8.93 13.17 -34.23
CA VAL A 331 -9.56 13.84 -33.10
C VAL A 331 -10.88 13.18 -32.79
N TYR A 332 -11.08 12.80 -31.54
CA TYR A 332 -12.25 12.11 -31.03
C TYR A 332 -13.03 13.03 -30.06
N ASN A 333 -14.35 12.95 -30.08
CA ASN A 333 -15.20 13.49 -29.02
C ASN A 333 -15.24 12.55 -27.82
N LEU A 334 -15.92 12.97 -26.70
CA LEU A 334 -16.04 12.14 -25.49
C LEU A 334 -16.84 10.84 -25.69
N GLN A 335 -17.59 10.72 -26.81
CA GLN A 335 -18.32 9.52 -27.21
C GLN A 335 -17.47 8.56 -28.04
N GLY A 336 -16.18 8.89 -28.29
CA GLY A 336 -15.27 8.07 -29.09
C GLY A 336 -15.48 8.17 -30.60
N GLN A 337 -16.22 9.16 -31.08
CA GLN A 337 -16.45 9.40 -32.52
C GLN A 337 -15.34 10.29 -33.08
N ILE A 338 -14.79 9.94 -34.25
CA ILE A 338 -13.83 10.78 -34.98
C ILE A 338 -14.57 12.03 -35.46
N VAL A 339 -14.03 13.20 -35.14
CA VAL A 339 -14.61 14.50 -35.50
C VAL A 339 -13.70 15.33 -36.42
N LYS A 340 -12.44 14.89 -36.59
CA LYS A 340 -11.47 15.53 -37.50
C LYS A 340 -10.31 14.60 -37.80
#